data_f2a7520663de8870e45d27cf15d78b34
#
_entry.id   f2a7520663de8870e45d27cf15d78b34
#
_cell.length_a   1.000
_cell.length_b   1.000
_cell.length_c   1.000
_cell.angle_alpha   90.00
_cell.angle_beta   90.00
_cell.angle_gamma   90.00
#
_symmetry.space_group_name_H-M   'P 1'
#
loop_
_entity.id
_entity.type
_entity.pdbx_description
1 polymer ?
#
loop_
_entity_poly.entity_id
_entity_poly.type
_entity_poly.pdbx_seq_one_letter_code
_entity_poly.pdbx_strand_id
1 'polypeptide(L)'
;MIYNLNILLPEIFLTLSIFSILMIGVFLKNSFNLIFNLSSIIIIITIAIILNRPNIEEKIFLDSFTRDAFSNFFKILILVSSLFVLNTSKNYIIDKKLDKFEYPIIILLSILGMFFMVSSNDLILFYLGLELQSLSLYILASIDRDNLRSTES
;
A
#
# COMPACT_ATOMS: atom_id res chain seq x y z
N MET A 1 25.07 -1.05 6.76
CA MET A 1 23.85 -0.28 7.00
C MET A 1 23.22 0.26 5.71
N ILE A 2 23.97 0.98 4.85
CA ILE A 2 23.45 1.54 3.58
C ILE A 2 22.99 0.44 2.60
N TYR A 3 23.67 -0.72 2.58
CA TYR A 3 23.30 -1.85 1.74
C TYR A 3 21.90 -2.41 2.07
N ASN A 4 21.57 -2.53 3.36
CA ASN A 4 20.26 -3.02 3.81
C ASN A 4 19.12 -2.05 3.46
N LEU A 5 19.39 -0.74 3.47
CA LEU A 5 18.42 0.28 3.06
C LEU A 5 18.08 0.17 1.56
N ASN A 6 19.05 -0.23 0.74
CA ASN A 6 18.81 -0.43 -0.67
C ASN A 6 17.84 -1.58 -0.96
N ILE A 7 17.86 -2.64 -0.16
CA ILE A 7 16.97 -3.79 -0.31
C ILE A 7 15.52 -3.41 -0.02
N LEU A 8 15.31 -2.61 1.02
CA LEU A 8 14.00 -2.14 1.50
C LEU A 8 13.50 -0.88 0.78
N LEU A 9 14.15 -0.42 -0.29
CA LEU A 9 13.83 0.86 -0.91
C LEU A 9 12.37 0.99 -1.37
N PRO A 10 11.71 -0.03 -1.97
CA PRO A 10 10.29 0.08 -2.31
C PRO A 10 9.39 0.26 -1.10
N GLU A 11 9.64 -0.48 -0.01
CA GLU A 11 8.88 -0.41 1.24
C GLU A 11 9.08 0.94 1.94
N ILE A 12 10.33 1.42 2.01
CA ILE A 12 10.66 2.74 2.58
C ILE A 12 10.01 3.85 1.76
N PHE A 13 10.07 3.77 0.43
CA PHE A 13 9.43 4.74 -0.45
C PHE A 13 7.92 4.79 -0.23
N LEU A 14 7.25 3.63 -0.15
CA LEU A 14 5.82 3.56 0.14
C LEU A 14 5.47 4.15 1.50
N THR A 15 6.20 3.79 2.56
CA THR A 15 5.94 4.32 3.91
C THR A 15 6.08 5.83 3.97
N LEU A 16 7.16 6.38 3.44
CA LEU A 16 7.37 7.83 3.41
C LEU A 16 6.30 8.55 2.57
N SER A 17 5.89 7.95 1.46
CA SER A 17 4.83 8.49 0.61
C SER A 17 3.47 8.50 1.31
N ILE A 18 3.12 7.43 2.04
CA ILE A 18 1.89 7.35 2.83
C ILE A 18 1.84 8.47 3.87
N PHE A 19 2.92 8.66 4.65
CA PHE A 19 3.00 9.74 5.62
C PHE A 19 2.90 11.14 4.98
N SER A 20 3.57 11.35 3.86
CA SER A 20 3.54 12.62 3.14
C SER A 20 2.13 12.95 2.63
N ILE A 21 1.44 11.99 2.02
CA ILE A 21 0.07 12.17 1.54
C ILE A 21 -0.90 12.41 2.69
N LEU A 22 -0.73 11.68 3.81
CA LEU A 22 -1.56 11.86 4.99
C LEU A 22 -1.45 13.29 5.53
N MET A 23 -0.24 13.82 5.64
CA MET A 23 -0.01 15.21 6.03
C MET A 23 -0.68 16.18 5.07
N ILE A 24 -0.52 16.01 3.78
CA ILE A 24 -1.16 16.84 2.76
C ILE A 24 -2.69 16.79 2.89
N GLY A 25 -3.25 15.59 3.10
CA GLY A 25 -4.70 15.38 3.22
C GLY A 25 -5.34 16.11 4.40
N VAL A 26 -4.63 16.15 5.53
CA VAL A 26 -5.10 16.83 6.74
C VAL A 26 -5.12 18.35 6.57
N PHE A 27 -4.11 18.93 5.90
CA PHE A 27 -4.00 20.37 5.75
C PHE A 27 -4.84 20.97 4.62
N LEU A 28 -5.18 20.18 3.59
CA LEU A 28 -5.91 20.65 2.42
C LEU A 28 -7.40 20.30 2.50
N LYS A 29 -8.26 21.32 2.45
CA LYS A 29 -9.70 21.12 2.28
C LYS A 29 -10.01 20.61 0.86
N ASN A 30 -10.91 19.62 0.73
CA ASN A 30 -11.28 18.98 -0.55
C ASN A 30 -10.13 18.31 -1.30
N SER A 31 -9.26 17.62 -0.58
CA SER A 31 -8.05 16.98 -1.10
C SER A 31 -8.27 15.64 -1.79
N PHE A 32 -9.49 15.07 -1.82
CA PHE A 32 -9.76 13.72 -2.34
C PHE A 32 -9.18 13.47 -3.73
N ASN A 33 -9.53 14.31 -4.73
CA ASN A 33 -9.04 14.11 -6.10
C ASN A 33 -7.52 14.25 -6.23
N LEU A 34 -6.93 15.17 -5.46
CA LEU A 34 -5.48 15.36 -5.44
C LEU A 34 -4.78 14.13 -4.85
N ILE A 35 -5.23 13.67 -3.68
CA ILE A 35 -4.65 12.52 -2.99
C ILE A 35 -4.84 11.25 -3.81
N PHE A 36 -6.00 11.10 -4.44
CA PHE A 36 -6.28 9.97 -5.32
C PHE A 36 -5.30 9.89 -6.51
N ASN A 37 -5.05 11.02 -7.17
CA ASN A 37 -4.09 11.08 -8.26
C ASN A 37 -2.64 10.87 -7.77
N LEU A 38 -2.28 11.45 -6.61
CA LEU A 38 -0.96 11.24 -6.00
C LEU A 38 -0.74 9.76 -5.64
N SER A 39 -1.73 9.09 -5.06
CA SER A 39 -1.62 7.67 -4.73
C SER A 39 -1.38 6.80 -5.98
N SER A 40 -2.06 7.10 -7.10
CA SER A 40 -1.83 6.41 -8.37
C SER A 40 -0.42 6.65 -8.90
N ILE A 41 0.09 7.87 -8.81
CA ILE A 41 1.47 8.22 -9.20
C ILE A 41 2.49 7.46 -8.35
N ILE A 42 2.28 7.38 -7.03
CA ILE A 42 3.16 6.64 -6.12
C ILE A 42 3.23 5.16 -6.48
N ILE A 43 2.10 4.53 -6.80
CA ILE A 43 2.08 3.14 -7.24
C ILE A 43 2.91 2.96 -8.51
N ILE A 44 2.77 3.85 -9.50
CA ILE A 44 3.54 3.79 -10.75
C ILE A 44 5.05 3.96 -10.48
N ILE A 45 5.43 4.90 -9.62
CA ILE A 45 6.84 5.11 -9.24
C ILE A 45 7.38 3.87 -8.52
N THR A 46 6.59 3.25 -7.64
CA THR A 46 6.99 2.03 -6.93
C THR A 46 7.22 0.87 -7.90
N ILE A 47 6.37 0.71 -8.92
CA ILE A 47 6.58 -0.27 -9.99
C ILE A 47 7.91 0.01 -10.71
N ALA A 48 8.18 1.26 -11.08
CA ALA A 48 9.42 1.64 -11.74
C ALA A 48 10.67 1.36 -10.88
N ILE A 49 10.59 1.58 -9.56
CA ILE A 49 11.66 1.26 -8.61
C ILE A 49 11.93 -0.24 -8.60
N ILE A 50 10.91 -1.09 -8.58
CA ILE A 50 11.06 -2.55 -8.55
C ILE A 50 11.65 -3.05 -9.89
N LEU A 51 11.13 -2.57 -11.02
CA LEU A 51 11.59 -2.99 -12.35
C LEU A 51 13.03 -2.59 -12.66
N ASN A 52 13.49 -1.46 -12.14
CA ASN A 52 14.83 -0.92 -12.40
C ASN A 52 15.94 -1.63 -11.59
N ARG A 53 15.59 -2.67 -10.82
CA ARG A 53 16.52 -3.40 -9.97
C ARG A 53 16.80 -4.80 -10.48
N PRO A 54 18.06 -5.28 -10.38
CA PRO A 54 18.39 -6.64 -10.73
C PRO A 54 17.68 -7.62 -9.79
N ASN A 55 17.24 -8.76 -10.35
CA ASN A 55 16.64 -9.85 -9.58
C ASN A 55 17.75 -10.71 -8.93
N ILE A 56 18.38 -10.17 -7.91
CA ILE A 56 19.39 -10.88 -7.11
C ILE A 56 18.72 -11.27 -5.79
N GLU A 57 18.97 -12.50 -5.35
CA GLU A 57 18.51 -12.94 -4.03
C GLU A 57 19.30 -12.20 -2.95
N GLU A 58 18.60 -11.46 -2.13
CA GLU A 58 19.16 -10.67 -1.03
C GLU A 58 18.34 -10.93 0.23
N LYS A 59 19.04 -11.15 1.35
CA LYS A 59 18.42 -11.40 2.64
C LYS A 59 18.93 -10.42 3.69
N ILE A 60 18.04 -9.96 4.54
CA ILE A 60 18.35 -9.04 5.64
C ILE A 60 17.60 -9.43 6.91
N PHE A 61 17.97 -8.82 8.03
CA PHE A 61 17.38 -9.06 9.35
C PHE A 61 17.43 -10.54 9.77
N LEU A 62 18.63 -11.16 9.77
CA LEU A 62 18.79 -12.57 10.13
C LEU A 62 17.92 -13.50 9.27
N ASP A 63 17.87 -13.22 7.96
CA ASP A 63 17.07 -13.94 6.97
C ASP A 63 15.54 -13.76 7.09
N SER A 64 15.04 -12.88 7.96
CA SER A 64 13.59 -12.67 8.13
C SER A 64 12.92 -11.99 6.93
N PHE A 65 13.67 -11.15 6.20
CA PHE A 65 13.20 -10.47 5.01
C PHE A 65 14.00 -10.90 3.80
N THR A 66 13.32 -11.39 2.77
CA THR A 66 13.93 -11.86 1.51
C THR A 66 13.44 -11.04 0.33
N ARG A 67 14.38 -10.72 -0.56
CA ARG A 67 14.12 -10.15 -1.86
C ARG A 67 14.64 -11.10 -2.91
N ASP A 68 13.74 -11.65 -3.71
CA ASP A 68 14.03 -12.56 -4.81
C ASP A 68 13.15 -12.27 -6.03
N ALA A 69 13.33 -12.98 -7.11
CA ALA A 69 12.53 -12.85 -8.32
C ALA A 69 11.03 -13.11 -8.06
N PHE A 70 10.73 -14.06 -7.17
CA PHE A 70 9.38 -14.41 -6.78
C PHE A 70 8.70 -13.26 -6.05
N SER A 71 9.33 -12.68 -5.02
CA SER A 71 8.79 -11.56 -4.26
C SER A 71 8.59 -10.32 -5.14
N ASN A 72 9.54 -10.01 -6.03
CA ASN A 72 9.43 -8.90 -6.97
C ASN A 72 8.25 -9.08 -7.94
N PHE A 73 8.05 -10.29 -8.47
CA PHE A 73 6.90 -10.58 -9.35
C PHE A 73 5.56 -10.35 -8.64
N PHE A 74 5.40 -10.87 -7.42
CA PHE A 74 4.16 -10.69 -6.66
C PHE A 74 3.94 -9.24 -6.24
N LYS A 75 4.99 -8.49 -5.88
CA LYS A 75 4.88 -7.05 -5.59
C LYS A 75 4.37 -6.27 -6.81
N ILE A 76 4.88 -6.56 -8.00
CA ILE A 76 4.39 -5.92 -9.23
C ILE A 76 2.92 -6.28 -9.48
N LEU A 77 2.54 -7.55 -9.30
CA LEU A 77 1.16 -8.01 -9.48
C LEU A 77 0.21 -7.30 -8.51
N ILE A 78 0.60 -7.15 -7.23
CA ILE A 78 -0.16 -6.40 -6.21
C ILE A 78 -0.32 -4.93 -6.63
N LEU A 79 0.73 -4.28 -7.10
CA LEU A 79 0.68 -2.87 -7.52
C LEU A 79 -0.22 -2.66 -8.75
N VAL A 80 -0.12 -3.53 -9.74
CA VAL A 80 -0.95 -3.44 -10.95
C VAL A 80 -2.42 -3.65 -10.61
N SER A 81 -2.75 -4.67 -9.80
CA SER A 81 -4.12 -4.92 -9.36
C SER A 81 -4.69 -3.77 -8.52
N SER A 82 -3.89 -3.20 -7.62
CA SER A 82 -4.31 -2.07 -6.79
C SER A 82 -4.53 -0.79 -7.61
N LEU A 83 -3.72 -0.56 -8.63
CA LEU A 83 -3.94 0.54 -9.58
C LEU A 83 -5.28 0.39 -10.31
N PHE A 84 -5.60 -0.82 -10.76
CA PHE A 84 -6.89 -1.12 -11.39
C PHE A 84 -8.06 -0.88 -10.44
N VAL A 85 -7.97 -1.38 -9.20
CA VAL A 85 -8.97 -1.18 -8.15
C VAL A 85 -9.18 0.30 -7.86
N LEU A 86 -8.12 1.07 -7.66
CA LEU A 86 -8.21 2.52 -7.44
C LEU A 86 -8.98 3.19 -8.58
N ASN A 87 -8.56 3.01 -9.82
CA ASN A 87 -9.19 3.66 -10.96
C ASN A 87 -10.68 3.30 -11.12
N THR A 88 -11.03 2.04 -10.88
CA THR A 88 -12.43 1.57 -11.00
C THR A 88 -13.30 2.11 -9.86
N SER A 89 -12.77 2.19 -8.64
CA SER A 89 -13.53 2.62 -7.47
C SER A 89 -13.80 4.12 -7.41
N LYS A 90 -13.03 4.95 -8.12
CA LYS A 90 -13.11 6.42 -8.03
C LYS A 90 -14.52 6.97 -8.25
N ASN A 91 -15.16 6.60 -9.35
CA ASN A 91 -16.49 7.08 -9.69
C ASN A 91 -17.54 6.61 -8.68
N TYR A 92 -17.46 5.34 -8.29
CA TYR A 92 -18.35 4.76 -7.29
C TYR A 92 -18.30 5.51 -5.94
N ILE A 93 -17.10 5.87 -5.47
CA ILE A 93 -16.91 6.57 -4.21
C ILE A 93 -17.50 7.98 -4.28
N ILE A 94 -17.29 8.69 -5.39
CA ILE A 94 -17.86 10.04 -5.60
C ILE A 94 -19.39 9.97 -5.65
N ASP A 95 -19.97 9.01 -6.37
CA ASP A 95 -21.41 8.83 -6.49
C ASP A 95 -22.08 8.53 -5.15
N LYS A 96 -21.40 7.80 -4.28
CA LYS A 96 -21.85 7.49 -2.91
C LYS A 96 -21.57 8.60 -1.90
N LYS A 97 -20.93 9.70 -2.29
CA LYS A 97 -20.50 10.80 -1.39
C LYS A 97 -19.57 10.32 -0.25
N LEU A 98 -18.76 9.30 -0.54
CA LEU A 98 -17.75 8.73 0.36
C LEU A 98 -16.35 9.24 0.02
N ASP A 99 -16.25 10.41 -0.62
CA ASP A 99 -15.04 11.04 -1.14
C ASP A 99 -14.11 11.57 -0.02
N LYS A 100 -13.82 10.69 0.93
CA LYS A 100 -12.88 10.95 2.02
C LYS A 100 -11.45 10.75 1.53
N PHE A 101 -10.56 11.66 1.89
CA PHE A 101 -9.14 11.59 1.50
C PHE A 101 -8.41 10.38 2.11
N GLU A 102 -8.95 9.80 3.18
CA GLU A 102 -8.39 8.62 3.84
C GLU A 102 -8.49 7.35 2.97
N TYR A 103 -9.47 7.26 2.06
CA TYR A 103 -9.71 6.05 1.26
C TYR A 103 -8.48 5.57 0.48
N PRO A 104 -7.85 6.38 -0.39
CA PRO A 104 -6.66 5.96 -1.11
C PRO A 104 -5.45 5.70 -0.21
N ILE A 105 -5.35 6.39 0.92
CA ILE A 105 -4.28 6.19 1.91
C ILE A 105 -4.38 4.80 2.54
N ILE A 106 -5.58 4.38 2.92
CA ILE A 106 -5.81 3.05 3.51
C ILE A 106 -5.50 1.94 2.49
N ILE A 107 -5.79 2.13 1.21
CA ILE A 107 -5.38 1.19 0.16
C ILE A 107 -3.86 1.09 0.07
N LEU A 108 -3.13 2.20 0.09
CA LEU A 108 -1.66 2.17 0.10
C LEU A 108 -1.11 1.46 1.34
N LEU A 109 -1.75 1.63 2.50
CA LEU A 109 -1.37 0.94 3.73
C LEU A 109 -1.57 -0.58 3.62
N SER A 110 -2.67 -1.03 2.99
CA SER A 110 -2.89 -2.46 2.74
C SER A 110 -1.85 -3.04 1.77
N ILE A 111 -1.44 -2.29 0.74
CA ILE A 111 -0.37 -2.69 -0.19
C ILE A 111 0.94 -2.89 0.56
N LEU A 112 1.28 -2.00 1.49
CA LEU A 112 2.47 -2.12 2.31
C LEU A 112 2.45 -3.40 3.16
N GLY A 113 1.31 -3.73 3.76
CA GLY A 113 1.11 -5.00 4.49
C GLY A 113 1.34 -6.22 3.59
N MET A 114 0.78 -6.22 2.37
CA MET A 114 1.02 -7.28 1.39
C MET A 114 2.49 -7.38 0.96
N PHE A 115 3.21 -6.27 0.87
CA PHE A 115 4.66 -6.27 0.57
C PHE A 115 5.46 -6.98 1.66
N PHE A 116 5.17 -6.73 2.93
CA PHE A 116 5.80 -7.43 4.03
C PHE A 116 5.49 -8.93 4.02
N MET A 117 4.26 -9.32 3.74
CA MET A 117 3.89 -10.74 3.63
C MET A 117 4.65 -11.46 2.54
N VAL A 118 4.75 -10.87 1.35
CA VAL A 118 5.42 -11.48 0.18
C VAL A 118 6.94 -11.56 0.37
N SER A 119 7.53 -10.65 1.14
CA SER A 119 8.97 -10.63 1.43
C SER A 119 9.34 -11.32 2.73
N SER A 120 8.38 -11.83 3.49
CA SER A 120 8.63 -12.50 4.76
C SER A 120 9.22 -13.90 4.55
N ASN A 121 10.20 -14.23 5.36
CA ASN A 121 10.79 -15.57 5.45
C ASN A 121 10.58 -16.18 6.84
N ASP A 122 10.04 -15.42 7.79
CA ASP A 122 9.64 -15.89 9.11
C ASP A 122 8.17 -15.59 9.40
N LEU A 123 7.62 -16.31 10.39
CA LEU A 123 6.21 -16.17 10.78
C LEU A 123 5.90 -14.83 11.44
N ILE A 124 6.86 -14.20 12.08
CA ILE A 124 6.66 -12.92 12.79
C ILE A 124 6.44 -11.81 11.77
N LEU A 125 7.32 -11.69 10.78
CA LEU A 125 7.18 -10.67 9.74
C LEU A 125 5.93 -10.92 8.88
N PHE A 126 5.62 -12.18 8.57
CA PHE A 126 4.40 -12.56 7.88
C PHE A 126 3.16 -12.13 8.64
N TYR A 127 3.11 -12.42 9.95
CA TYR A 127 2.00 -12.03 10.82
C TYR A 127 1.81 -10.52 10.91
N LEU A 128 2.90 -9.75 11.05
CA LEU A 128 2.85 -8.29 11.06
C LEU A 128 2.29 -7.72 9.75
N GLY A 129 2.70 -8.28 8.62
CA GLY A 129 2.17 -7.89 7.31
C GLY A 129 0.67 -8.20 7.17
N LEU A 130 0.23 -9.37 7.65
CA LEU A 130 -1.15 -9.81 7.67
C LEU A 130 -2.01 -8.87 8.55
N GLU A 131 -1.55 -8.53 9.74
CA GLU A 131 -2.26 -7.61 10.64
C GLU A 131 -2.41 -6.22 10.01
N LEU A 132 -1.34 -5.69 9.42
CA LEU A 132 -1.38 -4.38 8.77
C LEU A 132 -2.37 -4.37 7.61
N GLN A 133 -2.41 -5.42 6.80
CA GLN A 133 -3.36 -5.55 5.70
C GLN A 133 -4.79 -5.68 6.21
N SER A 134 -5.04 -6.57 7.17
CA SER A 134 -6.39 -6.84 7.67
C SER A 134 -6.99 -5.63 8.37
N LEU A 135 -6.22 -4.92 9.21
CA LEU A 135 -6.67 -3.68 9.85
C LEU A 135 -7.05 -2.61 8.82
N SER A 136 -6.24 -2.47 7.76
CA SER A 136 -6.54 -1.54 6.67
C SER A 136 -7.86 -1.89 5.97
N LEU A 137 -8.11 -3.18 5.70
CA LEU A 137 -9.34 -3.63 5.08
C LEU A 137 -10.57 -3.47 6.00
N TYR A 138 -10.44 -3.68 7.31
CA TYR A 138 -11.53 -3.42 8.28
C TYR A 138 -11.90 -1.92 8.32
N ILE A 139 -10.91 -1.03 8.31
CA ILE A 139 -11.18 0.41 8.25
C ILE A 139 -11.88 0.76 6.93
N LEU A 140 -11.44 0.18 5.81
CA LEU A 140 -12.03 0.40 4.49
C LEU A 140 -13.49 -0.06 4.44
N ALA A 141 -13.79 -1.24 4.99
CA ALA A 141 -15.15 -1.77 5.08
C ALA A 141 -16.07 -0.90 5.93
N SER A 142 -15.53 -0.26 6.97
CA SER A 142 -16.28 0.60 7.89
C SER A 142 -16.36 2.08 7.48
N ILE A 143 -15.90 2.44 6.29
CA ILE A 143 -15.80 3.84 5.86
C ILE A 143 -17.16 4.52 5.68
N ASP A 144 -18.20 3.74 5.34
CA ASP A 144 -19.60 4.15 5.23
C ASP A 144 -20.33 3.86 6.56
N ARG A 145 -20.03 4.63 7.58
CA ARG A 145 -20.56 4.43 8.96
C ARG A 145 -22.05 4.70 9.10
N ASP A 146 -22.65 5.47 8.17
CA ASP A 146 -24.05 5.83 8.21
C ASP A 146 -24.96 4.71 7.65
N ASN A 147 -24.37 3.65 7.11
CA ASN A 147 -25.09 2.52 6.58
C ASN A 147 -24.94 1.30 7.52
N LEU A 148 -26.05 0.83 8.11
CA LEU A 148 -26.05 -0.32 9.04
C LEU A 148 -25.33 -1.54 8.51
N ARG A 149 -25.33 -1.75 7.18
CA ARG A 149 -24.63 -2.87 6.54
C ARG A 149 -23.10 -2.75 6.56
N SER A 150 -22.55 -1.54 6.64
CA SER A 150 -21.10 -1.33 6.67
C SER A 150 -20.49 -1.59 8.04
N THR A 151 -21.30 -1.56 9.10
CA THR A 151 -20.86 -1.85 10.47
C THR A 151 -20.93 -3.34 10.84
N GLU A 152 -21.63 -4.15 10.02
CA GLU A 152 -21.78 -5.60 10.21
C GLU A 152 -20.77 -6.44 9.41
N SER A 153 -19.98 -5.82 8.55
CA SER A 153 -18.94 -6.48 7.74
C SER A 153 -17.56 -6.41 8.40
#